data_d517cea6e325c1806cb600a9763fd07d
#
_entry.id   d517cea6e325c1806cb600a9763fd07d
#
_cell.length_a   1.000
_cell.length_b   1.000
_cell.length_c   1.000
_cell.angle_alpha   90.00
_cell.angle_beta   90.00
_cell.angle_gamma   90.00
#
_symmetry.space_group_name_H-M   'P 1'
#
loop_
_entity.id
_entity.type
_entity.pdbx_description
1 polymer ?
#
loop_
_entity_poly.entity_id
_entity_poly.type
_entity_poly.pdbx_seq_one_letter_code
_entity_poly.pdbx_strand_id
1 'polypeptide(L)'
;MGPGTVEVHDIDYPSFTLREGPGVPKESVGRECHHGVILRIVSTNICGSDQHMVRGRTTAPEGLVLGHEITGEIVEKGRDVEFLNEGDLVSVPFNIACGRCRNCKERKTGICLTVNPARPGAAYGYVDMGGWPGGQAQFVMVPYADFNCLRFPDKDQAMAKILDLTMLSDIFPTG
;
A
#
# COMPACT_ATOMS: atom_id res chain seq x y z
N MET A 1 18.32 5.82 -11.51
CA MET A 1 19.01 4.51 -11.32
C MET A 1 18.45 3.52 -12.32
N GLY A 2 19.27 2.71 -12.96
CA GLY A 2 18.82 1.77 -13.99
C GLY A 2 18.46 0.39 -13.40
N PRO A 3 18.01 -0.56 -14.24
CA PRO A 3 17.73 -1.92 -13.82
C PRO A 3 18.90 -2.55 -13.05
N GLY A 4 18.57 -3.31 -12.01
CA GLY A 4 19.53 -3.97 -11.13
C GLY A 4 20.01 -3.15 -9.93
N THR A 5 19.52 -1.92 -9.77
CA THR A 5 19.92 -1.03 -8.67
C THR A 5 18.75 -0.81 -7.71
N VAL A 6 19.00 -1.03 -6.42
CA VAL A 6 18.09 -0.69 -5.31
C VAL A 6 18.90 0.10 -4.30
N GLU A 7 18.36 1.22 -3.85
CA GLU A 7 19.02 2.09 -2.87
C GLU A 7 18.03 2.52 -1.79
N VAL A 8 18.55 2.82 -0.61
CA VAL A 8 17.79 3.41 0.48
C VAL A 8 17.98 4.92 0.43
N HIS A 9 16.88 5.65 0.39
CA HIS A 9 16.87 7.10 0.36
C HIS A 9 15.98 7.66 1.47
N ASP A 10 16.33 8.86 1.94
CA ASP A 10 15.40 9.66 2.74
C ASP A 10 14.33 10.24 1.80
N ILE A 11 13.07 10.02 2.15
CA ILE A 11 11.90 10.55 1.45
C ILE A 11 11.01 11.30 2.44
N ASP A 12 10.18 12.20 1.92
CA ASP A 12 9.24 12.94 2.75
C ASP A 12 8.28 12.01 3.50
N TYR A 13 7.94 12.41 4.72
CA TYR A 13 6.88 11.77 5.48
C TYR A 13 5.57 11.78 4.70
N PRO A 14 4.82 10.67 4.64
CA PRO A 14 3.57 10.60 3.89
C PRO A 14 2.53 11.58 4.42
N SER A 15 1.60 11.97 3.56
CA SER A 15 0.48 12.85 3.90
C SER A 15 -0.83 12.28 3.37
N PHE A 16 -1.97 12.80 3.86
CA PHE A 16 -3.29 12.43 3.34
C PHE A 16 -3.62 13.08 1.98
N THR A 17 -2.62 13.61 1.30
CA THR A 17 -2.73 14.10 -0.08
C THR A 17 -1.70 13.39 -0.94
N LEU A 18 -2.15 12.78 -2.03
CA LEU A 18 -1.26 12.08 -2.95
C LEU A 18 -0.40 13.12 -3.69
N ARG A 19 0.90 13.10 -3.42
CA ARG A 19 1.88 14.03 -3.98
C ARG A 19 2.39 13.55 -5.34
N GLU A 20 2.94 14.47 -6.12
CA GLU A 20 3.70 14.13 -7.31
C GLU A 20 4.89 13.23 -6.94
N GLY A 21 5.14 12.21 -7.76
CA GLY A 21 6.22 11.26 -7.54
C GLY A 21 6.32 10.23 -8.65
N PRO A 22 7.33 9.35 -8.59
CA PRO A 22 7.54 8.31 -9.59
C PRO A 22 6.30 7.42 -9.76
N GLY A 23 5.80 7.33 -10.98
CA GLY A 23 4.63 6.51 -11.32
C GLY A 23 3.27 7.08 -10.91
N VAL A 24 3.21 8.26 -10.27
CA VAL A 24 1.94 8.91 -9.90
C VAL A 24 1.31 9.54 -11.14
N PRO A 25 0.10 9.13 -11.55
CA PRO A 25 -0.61 9.78 -12.64
C PRO A 25 -0.90 11.25 -12.31
N LYS A 26 -0.74 12.15 -13.28
CA LYS A 26 -0.98 13.58 -13.09
C LYS A 26 -2.39 13.88 -12.56
N GLU A 27 -3.37 13.11 -13.00
CA GLU A 27 -4.77 13.22 -12.59
C GLU A 27 -5.00 12.78 -11.14
N SER A 28 -4.04 12.10 -10.53
CA SER A 28 -4.09 11.66 -9.13
C SER A 28 -3.37 12.61 -8.18
N VAL A 29 -2.51 13.50 -8.70
CA VAL A 29 -1.78 14.47 -7.86
C VAL A 29 -2.77 15.43 -7.20
N GLY A 30 -2.60 15.66 -5.89
CA GLY A 30 -3.51 16.48 -5.11
C GLY A 30 -4.76 15.75 -4.60
N ARG A 31 -4.87 14.45 -4.86
CA ARG A 31 -6.00 13.64 -4.37
C ARG A 31 -6.00 13.57 -2.85
N GLU A 32 -7.08 14.03 -2.24
CA GLU A 32 -7.30 13.97 -0.80
C GLU A 32 -7.69 12.55 -0.36
N CYS A 33 -7.04 12.06 0.68
CA CYS A 33 -7.17 10.69 1.21
C CYS A 33 -7.52 10.69 2.72
N HIS A 34 -8.41 11.58 3.16
CA HIS A 34 -8.83 11.64 4.57
C HIS A 34 -9.54 10.38 5.09
N HIS A 35 -9.90 9.46 4.20
CA HIS A 35 -10.36 8.09 4.48
C HIS A 35 -9.19 7.10 4.66
N GLY A 36 -7.97 7.57 4.76
CA GLY A 36 -6.75 6.77 4.89
C GLY A 36 -6.14 6.85 6.28
N VAL A 37 -5.12 6.04 6.49
CA VAL A 37 -4.25 6.05 7.68
C VAL A 37 -2.80 6.16 7.24
N ILE A 38 -1.92 6.65 8.14
CA ILE A 38 -0.47 6.53 8.00
C ILE A 38 -0.02 5.42 8.93
N LEU A 39 0.71 4.46 8.36
CA LEU A 39 1.30 3.35 9.09
C LEU A 39 2.78 3.59 9.31
N ARG A 40 3.26 3.31 10.52
CA ARG A 40 4.64 2.96 10.78
C ARG A 40 4.81 1.48 10.47
N ILE A 41 5.68 1.16 9.51
CA ILE A 41 5.88 -0.22 9.07
C ILE A 41 6.56 -1.02 10.19
N VAL A 42 5.99 -2.18 10.50
CA VAL A 42 6.53 -3.15 11.47
C VAL A 42 7.24 -4.27 10.73
N SER A 43 6.66 -4.73 9.63
CA SER A 43 7.26 -5.75 8.78
C SER A 43 6.75 -5.63 7.35
N THR A 44 7.60 -5.97 6.38
CA THR A 44 7.29 -6.03 4.95
C THR A 44 8.12 -7.12 4.31
N ASN A 45 7.60 -7.74 3.25
CA ASN A 45 8.34 -8.73 2.48
C ASN A 45 8.84 -8.15 1.15
N ILE A 46 9.77 -8.87 0.53
CA ILE A 46 10.20 -8.65 -0.85
C ILE A 46 9.58 -9.77 -1.70
N CYS A 47 8.69 -9.41 -2.58
CA CYS A 47 7.99 -10.32 -3.48
C CYS A 47 8.75 -10.55 -4.79
N GLY A 48 8.39 -11.60 -5.53
CA GLY A 48 8.86 -11.82 -6.89
C GLY A 48 8.50 -10.68 -7.84
N SER A 49 7.40 -9.99 -7.59
CA SER A 49 6.96 -8.79 -8.34
C SER A 49 7.94 -7.64 -8.21
N ASP A 50 8.48 -7.39 -7.01
CA ASP A 50 9.53 -6.38 -6.78
C ASP A 50 10.78 -6.73 -7.59
N GLN A 51 11.17 -8.01 -7.59
CA GLN A 51 12.31 -8.51 -8.36
C GLN A 51 12.15 -8.29 -9.86
N HIS A 52 10.93 -8.39 -10.40
CA HIS A 52 10.69 -8.11 -11.83
C HIS A 52 10.91 -6.64 -12.15
N MET A 53 10.48 -5.72 -11.29
CA MET A 53 10.73 -4.29 -11.45
C MET A 53 12.22 -3.96 -11.36
N VAL A 54 12.90 -4.44 -10.32
CA VAL A 54 14.35 -4.24 -10.12
C VAL A 54 15.17 -4.77 -11.29
N ARG A 55 14.80 -5.91 -11.87
CA ARG A 55 15.50 -6.51 -13.02
C ARG A 55 15.16 -5.87 -14.37
N GLY A 56 14.38 -4.79 -14.38
CA GLY A 56 14.00 -4.08 -15.60
C GLY A 56 13.07 -4.87 -16.53
N ARG A 57 12.29 -5.82 -15.97
CA ARG A 57 11.29 -6.60 -16.74
C ARG A 57 9.95 -5.89 -16.87
N THR A 58 9.85 -4.69 -16.34
CA THR A 58 8.67 -3.82 -16.37
C THR A 58 9.08 -2.40 -16.78
N THR A 59 8.10 -1.52 -16.96
CA THR A 59 8.30 -0.09 -17.23
C THR A 59 8.33 0.73 -15.94
N ALA A 60 8.78 0.15 -14.82
CA ALA A 60 8.85 0.86 -13.54
C ALA A 60 9.76 2.08 -13.65
N PRO A 61 9.30 3.28 -13.24
CA PRO A 61 10.11 4.48 -13.27
C PRO A 61 11.21 4.41 -12.20
N GLU A 62 12.30 5.14 -12.45
CA GLU A 62 13.32 5.34 -11.43
C GLU A 62 12.76 6.06 -10.21
N GLY A 63 13.25 5.71 -9.02
CA GLY A 63 12.82 6.30 -7.76
C GLY A 63 11.47 5.78 -7.23
N LEU A 64 10.87 4.77 -7.87
CA LEU A 64 9.67 4.13 -7.35
C LEU A 64 9.95 3.50 -5.98
N VAL A 65 9.17 3.87 -4.96
CA VAL A 65 9.21 3.23 -3.64
C VAL A 65 8.51 1.88 -3.76
N LEU A 66 9.26 0.80 -3.59
CA LEU A 66 8.77 -0.57 -3.72
C LEU A 66 8.01 -1.05 -2.47
N GLY A 67 7.42 -2.24 -2.57
CA GLY A 67 6.80 -2.97 -1.46
C GLY A 67 5.29 -2.87 -1.44
N HIS A 68 4.67 -4.02 -1.56
CA HIS A 68 3.21 -4.17 -1.55
C HIS A 68 2.71 -5.18 -0.50
N GLU A 69 3.62 -5.75 0.27
CA GLU A 69 3.31 -6.62 1.40
C GLU A 69 3.52 -5.85 2.70
N ILE A 70 2.46 -5.29 3.25
CA ILE A 70 2.52 -4.27 4.29
C ILE A 70 1.87 -4.76 5.58
N THR A 71 2.64 -4.74 6.68
CA THR A 71 2.12 -4.89 8.04
C THR A 71 2.67 -3.76 8.90
N GLY A 72 1.81 -3.01 9.55
CA GLY A 72 2.21 -1.81 10.29
C GLY A 72 1.25 -1.41 11.39
N GLU A 73 1.71 -0.48 12.20
CA GLU A 73 0.94 0.17 13.26
C GLU A 73 0.44 1.52 12.78
N ILE A 74 -0.84 1.81 13.01
CA ILE A 74 -1.45 3.10 12.69
C ILE A 74 -0.86 4.17 13.61
N VAL A 75 -0.22 5.19 13.04
CA VAL A 75 0.34 6.33 13.77
C VAL A 75 -0.47 7.60 13.56
N GLU A 76 -1.19 7.70 12.45
CA GLU A 76 -2.13 8.79 12.19
C GLU A 76 -3.34 8.26 11.43
N LYS A 77 -4.51 8.82 11.71
CA LYS A 77 -5.73 8.52 10.97
C LYS A 77 -6.36 9.75 10.38
N GLY A 78 -6.86 9.63 9.15
CA GLY A 78 -7.64 10.67 8.52
C GLY A 78 -9.01 10.84 9.20
N ARG A 79 -9.59 12.02 9.06
CA ARG A 79 -10.85 12.41 9.73
C ARG A 79 -12.06 11.54 9.35
N ASP A 80 -12.01 10.87 8.21
CA ASP A 80 -13.11 10.05 7.67
C ASP A 80 -12.94 8.55 7.97
N VAL A 81 -11.97 8.17 8.82
CA VAL A 81 -11.73 6.79 9.28
C VAL A 81 -12.57 6.52 10.53
N GLU A 82 -13.41 5.49 10.49
CA GLU A 82 -14.40 5.19 11.52
C GLU A 82 -14.01 3.99 12.41
N PHE A 83 -13.50 2.89 11.82
CA PHE A 83 -13.37 1.61 12.51
C PHE A 83 -11.96 1.30 13.02
N LEU A 84 -10.99 2.15 12.73
CA LEU A 84 -9.60 2.00 13.11
C LEU A 84 -9.15 3.11 14.05
N ASN A 85 -8.15 2.81 14.90
CA ASN A 85 -7.57 3.76 15.83
C ASN A 85 -6.05 3.79 15.73
N GLU A 86 -5.44 4.89 16.13
CA GLU A 86 -4.00 4.98 16.35
C GLU A 86 -3.56 3.93 17.36
N GLY A 87 -2.45 3.26 17.08
CA GLY A 87 -1.95 2.13 17.83
C GLY A 87 -2.46 0.75 17.38
N ASP A 88 -3.47 0.67 16.51
CA ASP A 88 -3.90 -0.61 15.93
C ASP A 88 -2.81 -1.18 15.03
N LEU A 89 -2.52 -2.48 15.18
CA LEU A 89 -1.67 -3.25 14.28
C LEU A 89 -2.54 -3.83 13.17
N VAL A 90 -2.14 -3.61 11.91
CA VAL A 90 -2.92 -3.99 10.74
C VAL A 90 -2.08 -4.70 9.68
N SER A 91 -2.69 -5.65 8.98
CA SER A 91 -2.22 -6.17 7.69
C SER A 91 -2.95 -5.46 6.57
N VAL A 92 -2.23 -5.10 5.49
CA VAL A 92 -2.77 -4.38 4.34
C VAL A 92 -2.58 -5.22 3.09
N PRO A 93 -3.63 -5.53 2.32
CA PRO A 93 -3.51 -6.30 1.09
C PRO A 93 -2.73 -5.53 0.03
N PHE A 94 -2.03 -6.23 -0.85
CA PHE A 94 -1.24 -5.62 -1.92
C PHE A 94 -2.06 -4.71 -2.86
N ASN A 95 -3.31 -5.08 -3.12
CA ASN A 95 -4.21 -4.33 -3.98
C ASN A 95 -5.00 -3.30 -3.19
N ILE A 96 -5.26 -2.16 -3.81
CA ILE A 96 -6.03 -1.06 -3.23
C ILE A 96 -7.45 -1.09 -3.76
N ALA A 97 -8.43 -1.01 -2.86
CA ALA A 97 -9.83 -0.99 -3.20
C ALA A 97 -10.61 0.07 -2.41
N CYS A 98 -11.60 0.72 -3.03
CA CYS A 98 -12.38 1.75 -2.36
C CYS A 98 -13.58 1.23 -1.54
N GLY A 99 -13.90 -0.07 -1.65
CA GLY A 99 -15.03 -0.70 -0.96
C GLY A 99 -16.43 -0.31 -1.47
N ARG A 100 -16.59 0.74 -2.28
CA ARG A 100 -17.90 1.34 -2.61
C ARG A 100 -18.26 1.38 -4.11
N CYS A 101 -17.32 1.20 -5.02
CA CYS A 101 -17.64 1.13 -6.44
C CYS A 101 -18.35 -0.18 -6.78
N ARG A 102 -18.92 -0.27 -8.00
CA ARG A 102 -19.63 -1.46 -8.46
C ARG A 102 -18.78 -2.72 -8.31
N ASN A 103 -17.54 -2.69 -8.80
CA ASN A 103 -16.67 -3.87 -8.75
C ASN A 103 -16.35 -4.30 -7.30
N CYS A 104 -16.09 -3.35 -6.39
CA CYS A 104 -15.88 -3.68 -4.98
C CYS A 104 -17.13 -4.29 -4.33
N LYS A 105 -18.33 -3.78 -4.63
CA LYS A 105 -19.59 -4.35 -4.14
C LYS A 105 -19.83 -5.77 -4.67
N GLU A 106 -19.33 -6.08 -5.87
CA GLU A 106 -19.34 -7.41 -6.47
C GLU A 106 -18.16 -8.28 -6.00
N ARG A 107 -17.38 -7.84 -4.98
CA ARG A 107 -16.17 -8.50 -4.45
C ARG A 107 -15.02 -8.63 -5.46
N LYS A 108 -15.02 -7.87 -6.52
CA LYS A 108 -13.97 -7.79 -7.53
C LYS A 108 -12.99 -6.67 -7.18
N THR A 109 -12.35 -6.76 -6.01
CA THR A 109 -11.53 -5.68 -5.43
C THR A 109 -10.25 -5.41 -6.21
N GLY A 110 -9.65 -6.43 -6.83
CA GLY A 110 -8.44 -6.29 -7.66
C GLY A 110 -8.63 -5.44 -8.92
N ILE A 111 -9.88 -5.15 -9.31
CA ILE A 111 -10.23 -4.28 -10.45
C ILE A 111 -11.11 -3.10 -10.00
N CYS A 112 -10.78 -2.50 -8.87
CA CYS A 112 -11.47 -1.31 -8.35
C CYS A 112 -11.47 -0.19 -9.40
N LEU A 113 -12.62 0.48 -9.57
CA LEU A 113 -12.83 1.51 -10.59
C LEU A 113 -12.40 2.91 -10.15
N THR A 114 -12.02 3.10 -8.88
CA THR A 114 -11.85 4.44 -8.28
C THR A 114 -10.39 4.80 -8.02
N VAL A 115 -9.55 3.81 -7.80
CA VAL A 115 -8.20 4.00 -7.19
C VAL A 115 -7.10 4.30 -8.20
N ASN A 116 -7.38 4.14 -9.50
CA ASN A 116 -6.45 4.38 -10.59
C ASN A 116 -7.20 5.05 -11.76
N PRO A 117 -6.82 6.24 -12.20
CA PRO A 117 -7.51 6.93 -13.28
C PRO A 117 -7.27 6.31 -14.66
N ALA A 118 -6.14 5.61 -14.84
CA ALA A 118 -5.75 5.08 -16.15
C ALA A 118 -6.43 3.74 -16.46
N ARG A 119 -6.71 2.92 -15.44
CA ARG A 119 -7.31 1.59 -15.60
C ARG A 119 -7.90 1.05 -14.28
N PRO A 120 -8.78 0.05 -14.32
CA PRO A 120 -9.25 -0.61 -13.10
C PRO A 120 -8.11 -1.30 -12.33
N GLY A 121 -8.14 -1.15 -11.00
CA GLY A 121 -7.17 -1.75 -10.09
C GLY A 121 -5.98 -0.85 -9.75
N ALA A 122 -5.47 -1.02 -8.56
CA ALA A 122 -4.26 -0.35 -8.05
C ALA A 122 -3.53 -1.24 -7.05
N ALA A 123 -2.23 -0.97 -6.88
CA ALA A 123 -1.39 -1.64 -5.88
C ALA A 123 -0.34 -0.66 -5.35
N TYR A 124 0.19 -0.96 -4.17
CA TYR A 124 1.29 -0.20 -3.57
C TYR A 124 2.60 -0.52 -4.29
N GLY A 125 3.44 0.48 -4.50
CA GLY A 125 4.82 0.29 -4.97
C GLY A 125 4.95 -0.52 -6.25
N TYR A 126 3.97 -0.46 -7.15
CA TYR A 126 3.97 -1.21 -8.40
C TYR A 126 3.71 -0.32 -9.61
N VAL A 127 4.40 -0.64 -10.72
CA VAL A 127 4.30 0.11 -11.97
C VAL A 127 2.88 0.05 -12.55
N ASP A 128 2.41 1.19 -13.08
CA ASP A 128 1.09 1.35 -13.74
C ASP A 128 -0.12 0.99 -12.86
N MET A 129 0.06 0.87 -11.58
CA MET A 129 -1.00 0.51 -10.62
C MET A 129 -1.48 1.69 -9.77
N GLY A 130 -1.56 2.88 -10.38
CA GLY A 130 -2.16 4.08 -9.78
C GLY A 130 -1.17 5.00 -9.05
N GLY A 131 0.11 4.64 -8.99
CA GLY A 131 1.17 5.49 -8.43
C GLY A 131 1.18 5.59 -6.91
N TRP A 132 0.59 4.63 -6.21
CA TRP A 132 0.62 4.59 -4.76
C TRP A 132 2.00 4.14 -4.26
N PRO A 133 2.66 4.92 -3.39
CA PRO A 133 3.96 4.55 -2.82
C PRO A 133 3.92 3.20 -2.09
N GLY A 134 5.01 2.47 -2.15
CA GLY A 134 5.13 1.16 -1.51
C GLY A 134 5.48 1.22 -0.03
N GLY A 135 5.42 0.07 0.62
CA GLY A 135 5.65 -0.11 2.04
C GLY A 135 7.06 -0.59 2.41
N GLN A 136 8.00 -0.70 1.47
CA GLN A 136 9.43 -0.88 1.81
C GLN A 136 10.03 0.48 2.23
N ALA A 137 9.42 1.09 3.25
CA ALA A 137 9.71 2.40 3.81
C ALA A 137 9.44 2.39 5.32
N GLN A 138 9.82 3.44 6.04
CA GLN A 138 9.49 3.57 7.47
C GLN A 138 8.00 3.84 7.69
N PHE A 139 7.40 4.64 6.79
CA PHE A 139 6.00 5.02 6.85
C PHE A 139 5.34 4.90 5.49
N VAL A 140 4.04 4.58 5.48
CA VAL A 140 3.22 4.54 4.25
C VAL A 140 1.81 5.03 4.52
N MET A 141 1.23 5.75 3.55
CA MET A 141 -0.18 6.12 3.58
C MET A 141 -1.03 5.03 2.92
N VAL A 142 -2.03 4.54 3.63
CA VAL A 142 -2.99 3.54 3.16
C VAL A 142 -4.34 4.20 2.94
N PRO A 143 -4.80 4.38 1.69
CA PRO A 143 -6.12 4.98 1.42
C PRO A 143 -7.25 3.98 1.69
N TYR A 144 -8.47 4.47 1.92
CA TYR A 144 -9.65 3.66 2.21
C TYR A 144 -9.39 2.64 3.33
N ALA A 145 -8.83 3.11 4.43
CA ALA A 145 -8.27 2.27 5.47
C ALA A 145 -9.27 1.31 6.11
N ASP A 146 -10.49 1.77 6.39
CA ASP A 146 -11.55 0.92 6.94
C ASP A 146 -11.92 -0.27 6.05
N PHE A 147 -11.61 -0.20 4.76
CA PHE A 147 -11.83 -1.30 3.81
C PHE A 147 -10.56 -2.11 3.54
N ASN A 148 -9.39 -1.48 3.51
CA ASN A 148 -8.14 -2.13 3.13
C ASN A 148 -7.34 -2.67 4.33
N CYS A 149 -7.56 -2.20 5.56
CA CYS A 149 -6.80 -2.66 6.72
C CYS A 149 -7.51 -3.79 7.44
N LEU A 150 -6.83 -4.92 7.57
CA LEU A 150 -7.24 -6.00 8.46
C LEU A 150 -6.58 -5.80 9.82
N ARG A 151 -7.34 -5.35 10.82
CA ARG A 151 -6.85 -5.18 12.19
C ARG A 151 -6.66 -6.53 12.87
N PHE A 152 -5.50 -6.73 13.49
CA PHE A 152 -5.28 -7.87 14.38
C PHE A 152 -6.03 -7.66 15.70
N PRO A 153 -6.82 -8.66 16.17
CA PRO A 153 -7.65 -8.49 17.35
C PRO A 153 -6.85 -8.39 18.66
N ASP A 154 -5.65 -8.97 18.69
CA ASP A 154 -4.71 -8.92 19.81
C ASP A 154 -3.33 -8.56 19.27
N LYS A 155 -2.87 -7.36 19.61
CA LYS A 155 -1.60 -6.82 19.13
C LYS A 155 -0.39 -7.59 19.64
N ASP A 156 -0.40 -7.99 20.91
CA ASP A 156 0.75 -8.67 21.54
C ASP A 156 0.91 -10.08 20.96
N GLN A 157 -0.19 -10.81 20.78
CA GLN A 157 -0.16 -12.11 20.12
C GLN A 157 0.28 -11.99 18.66
N ALA A 158 -0.18 -10.96 17.95
CA ALA A 158 0.22 -10.73 16.57
C ALA A 158 1.71 -10.37 16.48
N MET A 159 2.21 -9.52 17.36
CA MET A 159 3.64 -9.18 17.41
C MET A 159 4.53 -10.39 17.70
N ALA A 160 4.08 -11.30 18.55
CA ALA A 160 4.80 -12.55 18.82
C ALA A 160 4.91 -13.49 17.59
N LYS A 161 4.03 -13.31 16.58
CA LYS A 161 3.98 -14.10 15.34
C LYS A 161 4.16 -13.23 14.09
N ILE A 162 4.75 -12.08 14.22
CA ILE A 162 4.75 -11.07 13.17
C ILE A 162 5.39 -11.55 11.86
N LEU A 163 6.41 -12.39 11.93
CA LEU A 163 7.08 -12.94 10.75
C LEU A 163 6.17 -13.85 9.92
N ASP A 164 5.30 -14.60 10.57
CA ASP A 164 4.31 -15.45 9.88
C ASP A 164 3.14 -14.59 9.36
N LEU A 165 2.66 -13.64 10.18
CA LEU A 165 1.50 -12.82 9.88
C LEU A 165 1.76 -11.77 8.78
N THR A 166 3.01 -11.36 8.58
CA THR A 166 3.37 -10.48 7.46
C THR A 166 3.02 -11.09 6.10
N MET A 167 3.01 -12.42 5.99
CA MET A 167 2.66 -13.11 4.75
C MET A 167 1.18 -13.00 4.36
N LEU A 168 0.31 -12.56 5.29
CA LEU A 168 -1.13 -12.40 5.02
C LEU A 168 -1.45 -11.28 4.03
N SER A 169 -0.52 -10.35 3.83
CA SER A 169 -0.73 -9.18 2.97
C SER A 169 -0.75 -9.52 1.48
N ASP A 170 -0.01 -10.55 1.02
CA ASP A 170 -0.02 -11.01 -0.37
C ASP A 170 0.30 -12.49 -0.51
N ILE A 171 1.51 -12.92 -0.14
CA ILE A 171 2.05 -14.22 -0.61
C ILE A 171 1.24 -15.42 -0.14
N PHE A 172 0.71 -15.39 1.08
CA PHE A 172 -0.10 -16.49 1.60
C PHE A 172 -1.47 -16.60 0.89
N PRO A 173 -2.27 -15.52 0.74
CA PRO A 173 -3.53 -15.61 0.01
C PRO A 173 -3.37 -15.79 -1.50
N THR A 174 -2.23 -15.41 -2.08
CA THR A 174 -1.92 -15.62 -3.50
C THR A 174 -1.53 -17.08 -3.81
N GLY A 175 -0.84 -17.75 -2.91
CA GLY A 175 -0.44 -19.17 -3.03
C GLY A 175 -1.59 -20.13 -2.79
#